data_6841ef7f3539e44920cf078686149a22
#
_entry.id   6841ef7f3539e44920cf078686149a22
#
_cell.length_a   1.000
_cell.length_b   1.000
_cell.length_c   1.000
_cell.angle_alpha   90.00
_cell.angle_beta   90.00
_cell.angle_gamma   90.00
#
_symmetry.space_group_name_H-M   'P 1'
#
loop_
_entity.id
_entity.type
_entity.pdbx_description
1 polymer ?
#
loop_
_entity_poly.entity_id
_entity_poly.type
_entity_poly.pdbx_seq_one_letter_code
_entity_poly.pdbx_strand_id
1 'polypeptide(L)'
;VALSAQPSTVRNTSNIVHSRTVSFERTLDLRGYRADEALERLIAYMDDALMVGAGEVTILHGTGTGALKQLTRDYLNGLNRQRHKRGQVALDFGDGDVNHGGAGLTIVRL
;
A
#
# COMPACT_ATOMS: atom_id res chain seq x y z
N VAL A 1 -9.58 2.64 16.26
CA VAL A 1 -9.81 2.88 16.36
C VAL A 1 -9.71 3.13 16.73
N ALA A 2 -9.48 3.29 16.65
CA ALA A 2 -9.55 3.63 16.87
C ALA A 2 -9.74 4.02 17.31
N LEU A 3 -9.91 4.37 17.40
CA LEU A 3 -10.33 4.90 17.68
C LEU A 3 -10.63 4.85 18.48
N SER A 4 -10.60 4.77 18.91
CA SER A 4 -11.12 4.79 19.56
C SER A 4 -11.61 5.12 20.07
N ALA A 5 -11.79 5.31 20.26
CA ALA A 5 -12.47 5.63 20.57
C ALA A 5 -13.10 5.98 20.65
N GLN A 6 -13.47 6.21 20.44
CA GLN A 6 -14.19 6.62 20.25
C GLN A 6 -14.96 6.77 20.04
N PRO A 7 -15.39 6.65 20.38
CA PRO A 7 -16.23 6.78 19.89
C PRO A 7 -16.71 7.33 19.23
N SER A 8 -16.92 7.68 19.00
CA SER A 8 -17.45 8.24 18.38
C SER A 8 -17.44 8.30 17.56
N THR A 9 -17.25 8.02 17.45
CA THR A 9 -17.32 8.01 16.77
C THR A 9 -17.68 7.99 15.73
N VAL A 10 -18.17 7.83 15.66
CA VAL A 10 -18.70 7.78 14.61
C VAL A 10 -18.71 8.83 13.84
N ARG A 11 -18.52 9.22 13.54
CA ARG A 11 -18.54 10.20 13.05
C ARG A 11 -18.36 10.42 11.88
N ASN A 12 -17.95 10.54 11.49
CA ASN A 12 -17.82 11.42 10.40
C ASN A 12 -16.77 10.89 9.47
N THR A 13 -17.21 9.99 8.63
CA THR A 13 -16.37 9.32 7.65
C THR A 13 -15.64 10.31 6.74
N SER A 14 -16.31 11.40 6.36
CA SER A 14 -15.69 12.43 5.52
C SER A 14 -14.45 13.06 6.16
N ASN A 15 -14.53 13.34 7.47
CA ASN A 15 -13.38 13.91 8.18
C ASN A 15 -12.23 12.92 8.28
N ILE A 16 -12.54 11.65 8.48
CA ILE A 16 -11.52 10.60 8.56
C ILE A 16 -10.80 10.49 7.22
N VAL A 17 -11.53 10.44 6.11
CA VAL A 17 -10.94 10.34 4.78
C VAL A 17 -10.11 11.58 4.47
N HIS A 18 -10.63 12.76 4.80
CA HIS A 18 -9.88 14.01 4.58
C HIS A 18 -8.57 14.02 5.36
N SER A 19 -8.58 13.63 6.62
CA SER A 19 -7.38 13.58 7.44
C SER A 19 -6.35 12.63 6.84
N ARG A 20 -6.77 11.45 6.40
CA ARG A 20 -5.88 10.47 5.78
C ARG A 20 -5.30 11.00 4.49
N THR A 21 -6.11 11.70 3.67
CA THR A 21 -5.64 12.28 2.42
C THR A 21 -4.54 13.32 2.67
N VAL A 22 -4.74 14.18 3.66
CA VAL A 22 -3.78 15.23 4.01
C VAL A 22 -2.49 14.64 4.57
N SER A 23 -2.59 13.61 5.41
CA SER A 23 -1.44 13.03 6.10
C SER A 23 -0.92 11.73 5.48
N PHE A 24 -1.53 11.28 4.39
CA PHE A 24 -1.16 10.01 3.78
C PHE A 24 0.24 10.06 3.19
N GLU A 25 1.09 9.13 3.62
CA GLU A 25 2.45 9.00 3.10
C GLU A 25 2.43 8.23 1.79
N ARG A 26 3.11 8.73 0.77
CA ARG A 26 3.11 8.08 -0.53
C ARG A 26 4.17 6.99 -0.67
N THR A 27 4.96 6.77 0.37
CA THR A 27 5.98 5.72 0.41
C THR A 27 5.78 4.87 1.65
N LEU A 28 5.73 3.57 1.46
CA LEU A 28 5.73 2.60 2.54
C LEU A 28 7.10 1.92 2.57
N ASP A 29 7.79 2.03 3.69
CA ASP A 29 9.11 1.43 3.87
C ASP A 29 8.96 0.11 4.62
N LEU A 30 9.21 -1.00 3.93
CA LEU A 30 9.12 -2.34 4.49
C LEU A 30 10.48 -2.90 4.90
N ARG A 31 11.57 -2.15 4.68
CA ARG A 31 12.90 -2.64 4.97
C ARG A 31 13.05 -2.92 6.45
N GLY A 32 13.67 -4.05 6.76
CA GLY A 32 13.93 -4.46 8.15
C GLY A 32 12.77 -5.18 8.82
N TYR A 33 11.60 -5.24 8.20
CA TYR A 33 10.48 -5.99 8.77
C TYR A 33 10.54 -7.46 8.35
N ARG A 34 9.99 -8.32 9.21
CA ARG A 34 9.82 -9.73 8.89
C ARG A 34 8.68 -9.86 7.89
N ALA A 35 8.64 -10.99 7.19
CA ALA A 35 7.66 -11.20 6.12
C ALA A 35 6.21 -11.03 6.60
N ASP A 36 5.88 -11.60 7.76
CA ASP A 36 4.51 -11.51 8.30
C ASP A 36 4.14 -10.07 8.67
N GLU A 37 5.06 -9.35 9.30
CA GLU A 37 4.85 -7.96 9.67
C GLU A 37 4.76 -7.06 8.42
N ALA A 38 5.64 -7.32 7.44
CA ALA A 38 5.65 -6.56 6.20
C ALA A 38 4.33 -6.73 5.46
N LEU A 39 3.80 -7.95 5.41
CA LEU A 39 2.53 -8.20 4.73
C LEU A 39 1.37 -7.48 5.40
N GLU A 40 1.31 -7.51 6.72
CA GLU A 40 0.26 -6.77 7.46
C GLU A 40 0.30 -5.29 7.16
N ARG A 41 1.51 -4.71 7.16
CA ARG A 41 1.67 -3.28 6.86
C ARG A 41 1.30 -2.97 5.42
N LEU A 42 1.67 -3.84 4.51
CA LEU A 42 1.36 -3.65 3.09
C LEU A 42 -0.15 -3.68 2.84
N ILE A 43 -0.85 -4.64 3.44
CA ILE A 43 -2.30 -4.76 3.30
C ILE A 43 -2.98 -3.48 3.81
N ALA A 44 -2.64 -3.06 5.02
CA ALA A 44 -3.24 -1.87 5.62
C ALA A 44 -2.93 -0.61 4.79
N TYR A 45 -1.70 -0.50 4.32
CA TYR A 45 -1.27 0.65 3.53
C TYR A 45 -2.04 0.71 2.20
N MET A 46 -2.17 -0.41 1.49
CA MET A 46 -2.86 -0.44 0.21
C MET A 46 -4.35 -0.16 0.38
N ASP A 47 -4.96 -0.67 1.47
CA ASP A 47 -6.36 -0.35 1.77
C ASP A 47 -6.54 1.15 1.94
N ASP A 48 -5.66 1.80 2.68
CA ASP A 48 -5.71 3.25 2.88
C ASP A 48 -5.46 4.01 1.57
N ALA A 49 -4.47 3.57 0.79
CA ALA A 49 -4.15 4.21 -0.48
C ALA A 49 -5.33 4.20 -1.44
N LEU A 50 -6.02 3.07 -1.52
CA LEU A 50 -7.20 2.95 -2.37
C LEU A 50 -8.35 3.80 -1.85
N MET A 51 -8.52 3.85 -0.53
CA MET A 51 -9.59 4.64 0.08
C MET A 51 -9.42 6.14 -0.18
N VAL A 52 -8.20 6.65 -0.06
CA VAL A 52 -7.95 8.09 -0.26
C VAL A 52 -7.74 8.46 -1.74
N GLY A 53 -7.66 7.48 -2.63
CA GLY A 53 -7.42 7.74 -4.04
C GLY A 53 -6.05 8.33 -4.30
N ALA A 54 -5.02 7.68 -3.75
CA ALA A 54 -3.66 8.22 -3.75
C ALA A 54 -3.05 8.41 -5.15
N GLY A 55 -3.51 7.66 -6.13
CA GLY A 55 -3.00 7.71 -7.49
C GLY A 55 -1.75 6.85 -7.69
N GLU A 56 -0.65 7.24 -7.10
CA GLU A 56 0.61 6.49 -7.21
C GLU A 56 1.27 6.40 -5.83
N VAL A 57 1.77 5.23 -5.49
CA VAL A 57 2.50 5.03 -4.24
C VAL A 57 3.76 4.20 -4.51
N THR A 58 4.71 4.29 -3.58
CA THR A 58 5.98 3.57 -3.66
C THR A 58 6.10 2.61 -2.49
N ILE A 59 6.43 1.35 -2.78
CA ILE A 59 6.72 0.36 -1.75
C ILE A 59 8.22 0.12 -1.75
N LEU A 60 8.88 0.50 -0.68
CA LEU A 60 10.33 0.39 -0.55
C LEU A 60 10.66 -0.88 0.22
N HIS A 61 11.10 -1.91 -0.48
CA HIS A 61 11.36 -3.23 0.11
C HIS A 61 12.85 -3.59 0.15
N GLY A 62 13.67 -2.79 -0.51
CA GLY A 62 15.10 -3.06 -0.59
C GLY A 62 15.42 -4.16 -1.58
N THR A 63 16.71 -4.42 -1.75
CA THR A 63 17.18 -5.45 -2.68
C THR A 63 17.49 -6.77 -1.98
N GLY A 64 18.21 -6.76 -0.87
CA GLY A 64 18.50 -7.92 -0.01
C GLY A 64 18.37 -9.28 -0.70
N THR A 65 17.63 -10.18 -0.07
CA THR A 65 17.35 -11.52 -0.63
C THR A 65 16.25 -11.51 -1.68
N GLY A 66 15.54 -10.40 -1.82
CA GLY A 66 14.37 -10.33 -2.69
C GLY A 66 13.08 -10.84 -2.07
N ALA A 67 13.12 -11.26 -0.80
CA ALA A 67 11.95 -11.85 -0.15
C ALA A 67 10.81 -10.85 -0.01
N LEU A 68 11.10 -9.63 0.42
CA LEU A 68 10.07 -8.60 0.58
C LEU A 68 9.54 -8.11 -0.78
N LYS A 69 10.41 -8.07 -1.77
CA LYS A 69 10.00 -7.74 -3.14
C LYS A 69 9.01 -8.79 -3.66
N GLN A 70 9.34 -10.06 -3.48
CA GLN A 70 8.48 -11.15 -3.94
C GLN A 70 7.13 -11.12 -3.20
N LEU A 71 7.16 -10.92 -1.90
CA LEU A 71 5.97 -10.79 -1.09
C LEU A 71 5.07 -9.67 -1.59
N THR A 72 5.66 -8.52 -1.90
CA THR A 72 4.93 -7.36 -2.42
C THR A 72 4.25 -7.70 -3.75
N ARG A 73 4.99 -8.31 -4.67
CA ARG A 73 4.44 -8.69 -5.97
C ARG A 73 3.36 -9.73 -5.87
N ASP A 74 3.54 -10.72 -5.00
CA ASP A 74 2.55 -11.77 -4.78
C ASP A 74 1.25 -11.17 -4.23
N TYR A 75 1.36 -10.24 -3.29
CA TYR A 75 0.19 -9.57 -2.74
C TYR A 75 -0.53 -8.75 -3.82
N LEU A 76 0.21 -7.97 -4.61
CA LEU A 76 -0.40 -7.14 -5.65
C LEU A 76 -1.05 -7.97 -6.74
N ASN A 77 -0.43 -9.09 -7.11
CA ASN A 77 -1.03 -10.01 -8.07
C ASN A 77 -2.33 -10.60 -7.53
N GLY A 78 -2.35 -10.97 -6.24
CA GLY A 78 -3.56 -11.48 -5.59
C GLY A 78 -4.66 -10.43 -5.53
N LEU A 79 -4.29 -9.20 -5.21
CA LEU A 79 -5.24 -8.09 -5.19
C LEU A 79 -5.83 -7.85 -6.58
N ASN A 80 -5.01 -7.92 -7.62
CA ASN A 80 -5.48 -7.75 -9.00
C ASN A 80 -6.42 -8.87 -9.42
N ARG A 81 -6.19 -10.10 -8.97
CA ARG A 81 -7.13 -11.19 -9.24
C ARG A 81 -8.50 -10.92 -8.63
N GLN A 82 -8.53 -10.40 -7.40
CA GLN A 82 -9.79 -10.03 -6.76
C GLN A 82 -10.47 -8.88 -7.47
N ARG A 83 -9.70 -7.88 -7.89
CA ARG A 83 -10.23 -6.73 -8.62
C ARG A 83 -10.82 -7.17 -9.95
N HIS A 84 -10.17 -8.08 -10.65
CA HIS A 84 -10.68 -8.62 -11.90
C HIS A 84 -12.04 -9.29 -11.71
N LYS A 85 -12.18 -10.09 -10.65
CA LYS A 85 -13.44 -10.77 -10.35
C LYS A 85 -14.59 -9.79 -10.07
N ARG A 86 -14.25 -8.59 -9.59
CA ARG A 86 -15.22 -7.55 -9.26
C ARG A 86 -15.43 -6.58 -10.42
N GLY A 87 -14.83 -6.83 -11.57
CA GLY A 87 -14.92 -5.94 -12.72
C GLY A 87 -14.16 -4.64 -12.56
N GLN A 88 -13.21 -4.59 -11.63
CA GLN A 88 -12.39 -3.41 -11.38
C GLN A 88 -11.12 -3.45 -12.22
N VAL A 89 -10.59 -2.27 -12.55
CA VAL A 89 -9.35 -2.15 -13.30
C VAL A 89 -8.18 -2.64 -12.45
N ALA A 90 -7.26 -3.39 -13.06
CA ALA A 90 -6.06 -3.87 -12.39
C ALA A 90 -5.15 -2.70 -12.04
N LEU A 91 -4.47 -2.83 -10.89
CA LEU A 91 -3.41 -1.89 -10.52
C LEU A 91 -2.18 -2.20 -11.38
N ASP A 92 -1.51 -1.15 -11.83
CA ASP A 92 -0.25 -1.30 -12.56
C ASP A 92 0.90 -1.17 -11.57
N PHE A 93 1.91 -2.03 -11.67
CA PHE A 93 3.07 -1.93 -10.78
C PHE A 93 4.31 -2.46 -11.46
N GLY A 94 5.47 -1.95 -11.03
CA GLY A 94 6.75 -2.37 -11.56
C GLY A 94 7.90 -1.76 -10.77
N ASP A 95 9.12 -2.07 -11.17
CA ASP A 95 10.33 -1.53 -10.55
C ASP A 95 10.37 -0.03 -10.72
N GLY A 96 11.06 0.64 -9.79
CA GLY A 96 11.32 2.06 -9.92
C GLY A 96 12.36 2.36 -10.98
N ASP A 97 12.54 3.65 -11.25
CA ASP A 97 13.58 4.14 -12.13
C ASP A 97 14.95 3.76 -11.53
N VAL A 98 15.86 3.27 -12.37
CA VAL A 98 17.20 2.87 -11.93
C VAL A 98 17.94 4.01 -11.22
N ASN A 99 17.65 5.25 -11.55
CA ASN A 99 18.26 6.42 -10.91
C ASN A 99 17.59 6.79 -9.58
N HIS A 100 16.48 6.12 -9.22
CA HIS A 100 15.67 6.45 -8.04
C HIS A 100 15.31 5.20 -7.24
N GLY A 101 16.24 4.26 -7.13
CA GLY A 101 16.03 3.07 -6.31
C GLY A 101 15.85 1.77 -7.09
N GLY A 102 15.46 1.85 -8.35
CA GLY A 102 15.40 0.69 -9.25
C GLY A 102 14.68 -0.51 -8.66
N ALA A 103 15.39 -1.65 -8.57
CA ALA A 103 14.82 -2.91 -8.09
C ALA A 103 14.58 -2.93 -6.58
N GLY A 104 15.03 -1.92 -5.85
CA GLY A 104 14.80 -1.83 -4.40
C GLY A 104 13.43 -1.31 -4.02
N LEU A 105 12.61 -0.91 -4.99
CA LEU A 105 11.26 -0.43 -4.72
C LEU A 105 10.31 -0.85 -5.84
N THR A 106 9.02 -0.78 -5.53
CA THR A 106 7.95 -1.04 -6.49
C THR A 106 7.05 0.19 -6.54
N ILE A 107 6.81 0.71 -7.73
CA ILE A 107 5.86 1.79 -7.94
C ILE A 107 4.52 1.16 -8.25
N VAL A 108 3.47 1.59 -7.55
CA VAL A 108 2.11 1.08 -7.77
C VAL A 108 1.23 2.24 -8.22
N ARG A 109 0.58 2.07 -9.36
CA ARG A 109 -0.38 3.05 -9.88
C ARG A 109 -1.79 2.51 -9.66
N LEU A 110 -2.56 3.28 -8.94
CA LEU A 110 -3.89 2.89 -8.49
C LEU A 110 -4.98 3.26 -9.48
#